data_6be4d2a863334ace8426b7cfb9546027
#
_entry.id   6be4d2a863334ace8426b7cfb9546027
#
_cell.length_a   1.000
_cell.length_b   1.000
_cell.length_c   1.000
_cell.angle_alpha   90.00
_cell.angle_beta   90.00
_cell.angle_gamma   90.00
#
_symmetry.space_group_name_H-M   'P 1'
#
loop_
_entity.id
_entity.type
_entity.pdbx_description
1 polymer ?
#
loop_
_entity_poly.entity_id
_entity_poly.type
_entity_poly.pdbx_seq_one_letter_code
_entity_poly.pdbx_strand_id
1 'polypeptide(L)'
;MGSGSEVIKRRRYGIRKLDFIRQALAGYAGGSSIISEMLQNADDAAASKAMFQFRAQDFLAWNDSIFSDQDWENLTSIASGGKRNEEGKIGTWGTGFLSVFHLTDIPEVNSAGEKLILDPREEFADVTSSNIKDGTGFRMEWRRKPSDISREIDADIWSDENIQVLKDSLAVSIYRQIIFLRNVNCIEVYEGDRWQEKLLYRVARTRKSMVQQSGYRCELWDIEYQRAGVQLRLDTWLFYRGNVPKHLMVEGVKPKDTEIGIAFPIENREWLTKNLPGALYNFLPTPIQTGYSFHINGAFFPDNNRR
;
A
#
# COMPACT_ATOMS: atom_id res chain seq x y z
N MET A 1 -34.88 -49.88 -3.51
CA MET A 1 -35.52 -48.68 -4.04
C MET A 1 -34.97 -47.51 -3.24
N GLY A 2 -33.95 -46.84 -3.77
CA GLY A 2 -33.33 -45.69 -3.12
C GLY A 2 -34.12 -44.44 -3.49
N SER A 3 -34.71 -43.77 -2.51
CA SER A 3 -35.32 -42.46 -2.67
C SER A 3 -34.19 -41.43 -2.81
N GLY A 4 -33.83 -41.11 -4.03
CA GLY A 4 -33.00 -39.94 -4.31
C GLY A 4 -33.79 -38.70 -3.90
N SER A 5 -33.29 -37.97 -2.90
CA SER A 5 -33.82 -36.67 -2.55
C SER A 5 -33.53 -35.71 -3.73
N GLU A 6 -34.58 -35.32 -4.42
CA GLU A 6 -34.55 -34.37 -5.52
C GLU A 6 -34.09 -33.00 -4.97
N VAL A 7 -32.98 -32.46 -5.47
CA VAL A 7 -32.52 -31.13 -5.10
C VAL A 7 -33.49 -30.09 -5.64
N ILE A 8 -34.39 -29.62 -4.81
CA ILE A 8 -35.51 -28.74 -5.19
C ILE A 8 -35.00 -27.34 -5.58
N LYS A 9 -33.88 -26.88 -5.06
CA LYS A 9 -33.32 -25.53 -5.42
C LYS A 9 -31.89 -25.38 -4.94
N ARG A 10 -30.96 -25.13 -5.86
CA ARG A 10 -29.65 -24.53 -5.52
C ARG A 10 -29.78 -23.01 -5.53
N ARG A 11 -29.57 -22.37 -4.39
CA ARG A 11 -29.43 -20.92 -4.30
C ARG A 11 -27.95 -20.62 -4.20
N ARG A 12 -27.40 -19.89 -5.19
CA ARG A 12 -26.05 -19.34 -5.11
C ARG A 12 -26.17 -17.99 -4.40
N TYR A 13 -25.68 -17.91 -3.19
CA TYR A 13 -25.49 -16.66 -2.51
C TYR A 13 -24.00 -16.31 -2.61
N GLY A 14 -23.69 -15.20 -3.23
CA GLY A 14 -22.35 -14.64 -3.24
C GLY A 14 -22.20 -13.67 -4.41
N ILE A 15 -21.60 -12.52 -4.16
CA ILE A 15 -21.02 -11.69 -5.21
C ILE A 15 -19.95 -12.55 -5.86
N ARG A 16 -19.95 -12.65 -7.20
CA ARG A 16 -18.87 -13.32 -7.94
C ARG A 16 -17.57 -12.60 -7.58
N LYS A 17 -16.49 -13.33 -7.28
CA LYS A 17 -15.19 -12.74 -6.90
C LYS A 17 -14.73 -11.68 -7.90
N LEU A 18 -14.87 -11.94 -9.20
CA LEU A 18 -14.52 -11.01 -10.27
C LEU A 18 -15.36 -9.72 -10.25
N ASP A 19 -16.67 -9.79 -9.94
CA ASP A 19 -17.51 -8.60 -9.79
C ASP A 19 -17.05 -7.75 -8.57
N PHE A 20 -16.64 -8.39 -7.49
CA PHE A 20 -16.11 -7.70 -6.32
C PHE A 20 -14.77 -7.02 -6.62
N ILE A 21 -13.86 -7.72 -7.32
CA ILE A 21 -12.60 -7.14 -7.79
C ILE A 21 -12.87 -5.95 -8.69
N ARG A 22 -13.76 -6.08 -9.69
CA ARG A 22 -14.12 -4.97 -10.60
C ARG A 22 -14.62 -3.75 -9.84
N GLN A 23 -15.51 -3.93 -8.85
CA GLN A 23 -16.01 -2.84 -8.02
C GLN A 23 -14.89 -2.18 -7.20
N ALA A 24 -13.97 -2.98 -6.66
CA ALA A 24 -12.82 -2.47 -5.93
C ALA A 24 -11.91 -1.63 -6.86
N LEU A 25 -11.59 -2.15 -8.06
CA LEU A 25 -10.73 -1.47 -9.03
C LEU A 25 -11.29 -0.13 -9.51
N ALA A 26 -12.62 -0.02 -9.67
CA ALA A 26 -13.27 1.24 -10.05
C ALA A 26 -13.04 2.37 -9.04
N GLY A 27 -12.70 2.04 -7.79
CA GLY A 27 -12.36 3.00 -6.74
C GLY A 27 -10.90 3.47 -6.75
N TYR A 28 -10.04 2.91 -7.60
CA TYR A 28 -8.60 3.22 -7.63
C TYR A 28 -8.21 3.94 -8.94
N ALA A 29 -7.44 4.99 -8.82
CA ALA A 29 -6.98 5.79 -9.96
C ALA A 29 -5.73 5.19 -10.63
N GLY A 30 -5.83 3.96 -11.17
CA GLY A 30 -4.78 3.35 -11.99
C GLY A 30 -3.54 2.83 -11.23
N GLY A 31 -2.50 2.49 -11.97
CA GLY A 31 -1.34 1.73 -11.48
C GLY A 31 -0.51 2.38 -10.37
N SER A 32 -0.46 3.71 -10.25
CA SER A 32 0.29 4.38 -9.19
C SER A 32 -0.30 4.16 -7.80
N SER A 33 -1.60 3.88 -7.70
CA SER A 33 -2.27 3.57 -6.43
C SER A 33 -1.79 2.25 -5.84
N ILE A 34 -1.37 1.28 -6.67
CA ILE A 34 -0.90 -0.03 -6.23
C ILE A 34 0.33 0.09 -5.35
N ILE A 35 1.31 0.91 -5.77
CA ILE A 35 2.55 1.09 -5.00
C ILE A 35 2.24 1.72 -3.66
N SER A 36 1.34 2.70 -3.63
CA SER A 36 0.88 3.31 -2.39
C SER A 36 0.16 2.32 -1.48
N GLU A 37 -0.70 1.45 -2.02
CA GLU A 37 -1.37 0.40 -1.24
C GLU A 37 -0.39 -0.65 -0.72
N MET A 38 0.58 -1.10 -1.54
CA MET A 38 1.62 -2.04 -1.09
C MET A 38 2.49 -1.41 0.01
N LEU A 39 2.79 -0.12 -0.10
CA LEU A 39 3.56 0.60 0.90
C LEU A 39 2.78 0.78 2.20
N GLN A 40 1.48 1.08 2.12
CA GLN A 40 0.61 1.14 3.30
C GLN A 40 0.49 -0.22 3.97
N ASN A 41 0.31 -1.30 3.20
CA ASN A 41 0.25 -2.65 3.73
C ASN A 41 1.57 -3.03 4.46
N ALA A 42 2.72 -2.66 3.90
CA ALA A 42 4.02 -2.86 4.56
C ALA A 42 4.11 -2.09 5.89
N ASP A 43 3.66 -0.82 5.90
CA ASP A 43 3.66 0.01 7.11
C ASP A 43 2.70 -0.52 8.19
N ASP A 44 1.52 -0.98 7.80
CA ASP A 44 0.52 -1.60 8.69
C ASP A 44 1.00 -2.96 9.25
N ALA A 45 1.83 -3.69 8.49
CA ALA A 45 2.50 -4.91 8.93
C ALA A 45 3.75 -4.64 9.78
N ALA A 46 4.01 -3.39 10.17
CA ALA A 46 5.18 -2.96 10.93
C ALA A 46 6.53 -3.25 10.27
N ALA A 47 6.55 -3.33 8.93
CA ALA A 47 7.80 -3.45 8.18
C ALA A 47 8.67 -2.19 8.35
N SER A 48 9.97 -2.36 8.43
CA SER A 48 10.91 -1.24 8.47
C SER A 48 11.40 -0.82 7.08
N LYS A 49 11.31 -1.75 6.13
CA LYS A 49 11.78 -1.59 4.75
C LYS A 49 10.74 -2.11 3.75
N ALA A 50 10.54 -1.34 2.69
CA ALA A 50 9.78 -1.75 1.51
C ALA A 50 10.66 -1.67 0.26
N MET A 51 10.46 -2.58 -0.67
CA MET A 51 11.20 -2.65 -1.92
C MET A 51 10.25 -2.94 -3.08
N PHE A 52 10.49 -2.27 -4.20
CA PHE A 52 9.78 -2.48 -5.45
C PHE A 52 10.79 -2.78 -6.55
N GLN A 53 10.48 -3.75 -7.40
CA GLN A 53 11.36 -4.10 -8.52
C GLN A 53 10.57 -4.26 -9.80
N PHE A 54 10.99 -3.52 -10.82
CA PHE A 54 10.47 -3.61 -12.19
C PHE A 54 11.31 -4.61 -12.97
N ARG A 55 10.70 -5.71 -13.40
CA ARG A 55 11.31 -6.75 -14.21
C ARG A 55 10.67 -6.79 -15.59
N ALA A 56 11.29 -7.48 -16.52
CA ALA A 56 10.75 -7.57 -17.88
C ALA A 56 9.35 -8.21 -17.94
N GLN A 57 9.12 -9.25 -17.12
CA GLN A 57 7.87 -10.02 -17.15
C GLN A 57 6.92 -9.71 -15.98
N ASP A 58 7.41 -9.13 -14.89
CA ASP A 58 6.63 -8.94 -13.68
C ASP A 58 7.09 -7.72 -12.86
N PHE A 59 6.25 -7.34 -11.93
CA PHE A 59 6.54 -6.38 -10.88
C PHE A 59 6.61 -7.11 -9.55
N LEU A 60 7.64 -6.82 -8.76
CA LEU A 60 7.79 -7.33 -7.41
C LEU A 60 7.61 -6.22 -6.40
N ALA A 61 6.81 -6.49 -5.37
CA ALA A 61 6.80 -5.71 -4.14
C ALA A 61 7.24 -6.61 -2.99
N TRP A 62 8.11 -6.12 -2.13
CA TRP A 62 8.63 -6.87 -0.98
C TRP A 62 8.75 -5.96 0.25
N ASN A 63 8.56 -6.53 1.42
CA ASN A 63 8.84 -5.88 2.69
C ASN A 63 9.44 -6.88 3.69
N ASP A 64 10.10 -6.39 4.75
CA ASP A 64 10.79 -7.19 5.75
C ASP A 64 9.89 -7.73 6.87
N SER A 65 8.57 -7.55 6.81
CA SER A 65 7.61 -8.17 7.72
C SER A 65 7.21 -9.56 7.22
N ILE A 66 6.91 -10.47 8.15
CA ILE A 66 6.49 -11.84 7.86
C ILE A 66 5.01 -11.99 8.19
N PHE A 67 4.26 -12.68 7.33
CA PHE A 67 2.87 -13.00 7.58
C PHE A 67 2.70 -13.92 8.79
N SER A 68 1.74 -13.57 9.62
CA SER A 68 1.16 -14.47 10.61
C SER A 68 0.08 -15.36 9.97
N ASP A 69 -0.36 -16.40 10.69
CA ASP A 69 -1.52 -17.21 10.27
C ASP A 69 -2.76 -16.35 10.01
N GLN A 70 -2.98 -15.33 10.82
CA GLN A 70 -4.09 -14.39 10.65
C GLN A 70 -3.99 -13.57 9.36
N ASP A 71 -2.78 -13.22 8.92
CA ASP A 71 -2.57 -12.49 7.66
C ASP A 71 -2.91 -13.37 6.46
N TRP A 72 -2.54 -14.66 6.51
CA TRP A 72 -2.93 -15.64 5.51
C TRP A 72 -4.45 -15.84 5.45
N GLU A 73 -5.12 -15.97 6.60
CA GLU A 73 -6.58 -16.07 6.68
C GLU A 73 -7.26 -14.81 6.13
N ASN A 74 -6.78 -13.64 6.50
CA ASN A 74 -7.30 -12.36 6.01
C ASN A 74 -7.17 -12.26 4.49
N LEU A 75 -6.00 -12.59 3.93
CA LEU A 75 -5.74 -12.54 2.50
C LEU A 75 -6.68 -13.47 1.73
N THR A 76 -6.83 -14.71 2.19
CA THR A 76 -7.71 -15.71 1.55
C THR A 76 -9.19 -15.36 1.71
N SER A 77 -9.59 -14.73 2.80
CA SER A 77 -10.97 -14.29 3.02
C SER A 77 -11.38 -13.16 2.06
N ILE A 78 -10.48 -12.25 1.74
CA ILE A 78 -10.70 -11.21 0.72
C ILE A 78 -10.88 -11.82 -0.65
N ALA A 79 -9.99 -12.75 -1.00
CA ALA A 79 -10.06 -13.49 -2.27
C ALA A 79 -11.34 -14.34 -2.40
N SER A 80 -11.97 -14.75 -1.28
CA SER A 80 -13.21 -15.51 -1.28
C SER A 80 -14.49 -14.68 -1.37
N GLY A 81 -14.40 -13.35 -1.37
CA GLY A 81 -15.58 -12.48 -1.28
C GLY A 81 -16.30 -12.59 0.06
N GLY A 82 -15.59 -13.03 1.09
CA GLY A 82 -16.10 -13.33 2.41
C GLY A 82 -16.57 -12.11 3.17
N LYS A 83 -17.67 -12.31 3.84
CA LYS A 83 -18.53 -11.42 4.62
C LYS A 83 -17.81 -10.26 5.31
N ARG A 84 -18.24 -9.05 4.96
CA ARG A 84 -18.17 -7.84 5.80
C ARG A 84 -18.99 -8.04 7.11
N ASN A 85 -18.61 -8.96 7.97
CA ASN A 85 -19.33 -9.19 9.22
C ASN A 85 -18.39 -9.29 10.43
N GLU A 86 -17.43 -8.34 10.54
CA GLU A 86 -16.94 -7.94 11.85
C GLU A 86 -16.87 -6.43 11.89
N GLU A 87 -17.80 -5.85 12.61
CA GLU A 87 -17.82 -4.44 12.97
C GLU A 87 -16.45 -4.02 13.50
N GLY A 88 -15.74 -3.17 12.79
CA GLY A 88 -14.58 -2.44 13.30
C GLY A 88 -13.22 -2.69 12.68
N LYS A 89 -13.05 -3.58 11.67
CA LYS A 89 -11.77 -3.77 10.96
C LYS A 89 -11.85 -3.28 9.51
N ILE A 90 -11.79 -1.97 9.32
CA ILE A 90 -11.47 -1.37 8.03
C ILE A 90 -9.97 -1.11 8.02
N GLY A 91 -9.20 -1.90 7.28
CA GLY A 91 -7.80 -1.62 6.96
C GLY A 91 -6.78 -2.47 7.72
N THR A 92 -6.72 -3.71 7.44
CA THR A 92 -5.54 -4.54 7.30
C THR A 92 -5.94 -5.58 6.28
N TRP A 93 -5.30 -5.60 5.11
CA TRP A 93 -5.62 -6.51 3.99
C TRP A 93 -7.08 -6.42 3.49
N GLY A 94 -7.67 -5.21 3.48
CA GLY A 94 -9.00 -4.95 2.94
C GLY A 94 -8.99 -4.82 1.41
N THR A 95 -9.91 -4.06 0.86
CA THR A 95 -10.05 -3.82 -0.59
C THR A 95 -8.79 -3.25 -1.25
N GLY A 96 -7.88 -2.64 -0.49
CA GLY A 96 -6.61 -2.11 -0.98
C GLY A 96 -5.72 -3.14 -1.67
N PHE A 97 -5.64 -4.36 -1.12
CA PHE A 97 -4.88 -5.44 -1.76
C PHE A 97 -5.42 -5.79 -3.16
N LEU A 98 -6.73 -5.67 -3.38
CA LEU A 98 -7.32 -5.96 -4.70
C LEU A 98 -6.80 -5.06 -5.82
N SER A 99 -6.14 -3.94 -5.49
CA SER A 99 -5.46 -3.08 -6.48
C SER A 99 -4.41 -3.81 -7.29
N VAL A 100 -3.84 -4.93 -6.80
CA VAL A 100 -2.88 -5.76 -7.55
C VAL A 100 -3.46 -6.28 -8.87
N PHE A 101 -4.77 -6.45 -8.95
CA PHE A 101 -5.45 -6.88 -10.17
C PHE A 101 -5.48 -5.81 -11.28
N HIS A 102 -5.02 -4.59 -11.02
CA HIS A 102 -4.68 -3.66 -12.10
C HIS A 102 -3.47 -4.15 -12.90
N LEU A 103 -2.48 -4.80 -12.27
CA LEU A 103 -1.25 -5.24 -12.93
C LEU A 103 -1.36 -6.64 -13.52
N THR A 104 -1.97 -7.55 -12.80
CA THR A 104 -1.92 -8.99 -13.05
C THR A 104 -3.30 -9.64 -12.95
N ASP A 105 -3.45 -10.78 -13.60
CA ASP A 105 -4.64 -11.62 -13.44
C ASP A 105 -4.55 -12.57 -12.25
N ILE A 106 -3.33 -13.00 -11.92
CA ILE A 106 -3.06 -14.03 -10.92
C ILE A 106 -1.86 -13.59 -10.08
N PRO A 107 -2.08 -12.85 -8.98
CA PRO A 107 -1.01 -12.46 -8.09
C PRO A 107 -0.48 -13.65 -7.30
N GLU A 108 0.84 -13.64 -7.05
CA GLU A 108 1.55 -14.59 -6.20
C GLU A 108 2.02 -13.88 -4.93
N VAL A 109 1.79 -14.51 -3.77
CA VAL A 109 2.22 -14.02 -2.46
C VAL A 109 3.13 -15.04 -1.81
N ASN A 110 4.27 -14.59 -1.30
CA ASN A 110 5.28 -15.41 -0.65
C ASN A 110 5.61 -14.83 0.71
N SER A 111 5.52 -15.63 1.77
CA SER A 111 5.93 -15.23 3.13
C SER A 111 6.18 -16.46 3.99
N ALA A 112 7.09 -16.36 4.96
CA ALA A 112 7.35 -17.39 5.97
C ALA A 112 7.70 -18.80 5.40
N GLY A 113 8.21 -18.87 4.16
CA GLY A 113 8.47 -20.13 3.48
C GLY A 113 7.27 -20.75 2.78
N GLU A 114 6.15 -20.08 2.74
CA GLU A 114 4.92 -20.44 2.05
C GLU A 114 4.69 -19.55 0.83
N LYS A 115 4.03 -20.10 -0.17
CA LYS A 115 3.62 -19.42 -1.39
C LYS A 115 2.15 -19.70 -1.69
N LEU A 116 1.40 -18.65 -1.98
CA LEU A 116 0.02 -18.69 -2.39
C LEU A 116 -0.12 -18.07 -3.78
N ILE A 117 -0.85 -18.74 -4.68
CA ILE A 117 -1.24 -18.22 -6.00
C ILE A 117 -2.75 -17.94 -5.96
N LEU A 118 -3.13 -16.71 -6.26
CA LEU A 118 -4.52 -16.25 -6.16
C LEU A 118 -5.16 -16.17 -7.55
N ASP A 119 -5.75 -17.27 -8.00
CA ASP A 119 -6.63 -17.25 -9.18
C ASP A 119 -8.06 -16.88 -8.74
N PRO A 120 -8.61 -15.74 -9.17
CA PRO A 120 -9.93 -15.31 -8.74
C PRO A 120 -11.08 -16.17 -9.29
N ARG A 121 -10.81 -17.06 -10.23
CA ARG A 121 -11.79 -18.03 -10.78
C ARG A 121 -11.93 -19.27 -9.90
N GLU A 122 -10.87 -19.60 -9.17
CA GLU A 122 -10.82 -20.81 -8.34
C GLU A 122 -11.48 -20.56 -6.98
N GLU A 123 -12.11 -21.59 -6.45
CA GLU A 123 -12.74 -21.55 -5.12
C GLU A 123 -11.71 -21.67 -3.99
N PHE A 124 -10.61 -22.37 -4.25
CA PHE A 124 -9.51 -22.60 -3.31
C PHE A 124 -8.19 -22.09 -3.89
N ALA A 125 -7.30 -21.70 -3.02
CA ALA A 125 -5.93 -21.32 -3.38
C ALA A 125 -4.96 -22.34 -2.77
N ASP A 126 -4.07 -22.88 -3.60
CA ASP A 126 -3.08 -23.86 -3.15
C ASP A 126 -1.90 -23.16 -2.48
N VAL A 127 -1.58 -23.60 -1.27
CA VAL A 127 -0.37 -23.21 -0.56
C VAL A 127 0.74 -24.18 -0.89
N THR A 128 1.87 -23.67 -1.37
CA THR A 128 3.06 -24.44 -1.70
C THR A 128 4.28 -23.91 -0.95
N SER A 129 5.41 -24.63 -0.98
CA SER A 129 6.64 -24.15 -0.35
C SER A 129 7.25 -22.98 -1.14
N SER A 130 7.83 -22.03 -0.43
CA SER A 130 8.57 -20.88 -0.95
C SER A 130 10.01 -20.85 -0.44
N ASN A 131 10.91 -20.28 -1.24
CA ASN A 131 12.28 -19.98 -0.82
C ASN A 131 12.39 -18.66 -0.03
N ILE A 132 11.34 -17.81 -0.04
CA ILE A 132 11.30 -16.56 0.71
C ILE A 132 10.92 -16.87 2.15
N LYS A 133 11.90 -16.81 3.04
CA LYS A 133 11.73 -17.04 4.48
C LYS A 133 11.74 -15.73 5.26
N ASP A 134 12.45 -14.73 4.75
CA ASP A 134 12.62 -13.43 5.39
C ASP A 134 11.80 -12.39 4.64
N GLY A 135 10.73 -11.93 5.27
CA GLY A 135 9.83 -10.93 4.69
C GLY A 135 8.66 -11.51 3.90
N THR A 136 7.92 -10.61 3.29
CA THR A 136 6.74 -10.89 2.46
C THR A 136 6.94 -10.30 1.06
N GLY A 137 6.78 -11.13 0.05
CA GLY A 137 6.93 -10.76 -1.35
C GLY A 137 5.64 -10.98 -2.15
N PHE A 138 5.34 -10.04 -3.03
CA PHE A 138 4.22 -10.09 -3.96
C PHE A 138 4.79 -10.07 -5.37
N ARG A 139 4.43 -11.04 -6.19
CA ARG A 139 4.79 -11.09 -7.60
C ARG A 139 3.56 -10.90 -8.45
N MET A 140 3.61 -9.92 -9.34
CA MET A 140 2.53 -9.53 -10.25
C MET A 140 3.05 -9.58 -11.68
N GLU A 141 2.72 -10.62 -12.41
CA GLU A 141 3.07 -10.75 -13.83
C GLU A 141 2.34 -9.67 -14.63
N TRP A 142 3.07 -8.93 -15.49
CA TRP A 142 2.47 -7.89 -16.30
C TRP A 142 1.41 -8.45 -17.24
N ARG A 143 0.18 -7.95 -17.16
CA ARG A 143 -0.87 -8.29 -18.12
C ARG A 143 -0.56 -7.69 -19.47
N ARG A 144 0.15 -8.43 -20.32
CA ARG A 144 0.57 -7.99 -21.65
C ARG A 144 -0.49 -8.16 -22.74
N LYS A 145 -1.53 -8.97 -22.45
CA LYS A 145 -2.62 -9.29 -23.39
C LYS A 145 -3.95 -9.36 -22.63
N PRO A 146 -5.07 -9.06 -23.29
CA PRO A 146 -6.38 -9.28 -22.70
C PRO A 146 -6.59 -10.76 -22.37
N SER A 147 -7.13 -11.04 -21.20
CA SER A 147 -7.56 -12.34 -20.73
C SER A 147 -9.06 -12.36 -20.45
N ASP A 148 -9.62 -13.51 -20.11
CA ASP A 148 -11.02 -13.60 -19.66
C ASP A 148 -11.18 -12.88 -18.30
N ILE A 149 -10.18 -12.99 -17.39
CA ILE A 149 -10.18 -12.27 -16.12
C ILE A 149 -10.19 -10.76 -16.38
N SER A 150 -9.25 -10.25 -17.18
CA SER A 150 -9.13 -8.81 -17.43
C SER A 150 -10.38 -8.19 -18.05
N ARG A 151 -11.06 -8.94 -18.93
CA ARG A 151 -12.32 -8.48 -19.53
C ARG A 151 -13.45 -8.41 -18.51
N GLU A 152 -13.53 -9.39 -17.59
CA GLU A 152 -14.57 -9.40 -16.57
C GLU A 152 -14.36 -8.32 -15.49
N ILE A 153 -13.11 -8.01 -15.14
CA ILE A 153 -12.80 -7.00 -14.13
C ILE A 153 -12.58 -5.59 -14.71
N ASP A 154 -12.66 -5.44 -16.04
CA ASP A 154 -12.43 -4.18 -16.78
C ASP A 154 -11.04 -3.58 -16.47
N ALA A 155 -10.00 -4.41 -16.60
CA ALA A 155 -8.63 -4.02 -16.29
C ALA A 155 -7.76 -3.93 -17.54
N ASP A 156 -6.91 -2.89 -17.59
CA ASP A 156 -6.05 -2.55 -18.69
C ASP A 156 -4.92 -3.57 -18.93
N ILE A 157 -4.35 -3.54 -20.14
CA ILE A 157 -3.09 -4.20 -20.47
C ILE A 157 -1.91 -3.25 -20.21
N TRP A 158 -0.74 -3.82 -19.92
CA TRP A 158 0.47 -3.08 -19.61
C TRP A 158 1.47 -3.15 -20.76
N SER A 159 1.66 -2.04 -21.46
CA SER A 159 2.75 -1.85 -22.42
C SER A 159 4.05 -1.44 -21.71
N ASP A 160 5.18 -1.50 -22.40
CA ASP A 160 6.45 -1.00 -21.85
C ASP A 160 6.39 0.52 -21.58
N GLU A 161 5.61 1.24 -22.39
CA GLU A 161 5.37 2.66 -22.22
C GLU A 161 4.61 2.94 -20.91
N ASN A 162 3.54 2.19 -20.62
CA ASN A 162 2.77 2.34 -19.39
C ASN A 162 3.62 2.01 -18.15
N ILE A 163 4.49 1.00 -18.25
CA ILE A 163 5.43 0.65 -17.18
C ILE A 163 6.45 1.77 -16.98
N GLN A 164 6.94 2.39 -18.06
CA GLN A 164 7.85 3.52 -17.95
C GLN A 164 7.18 4.74 -17.30
N VAL A 165 5.94 5.05 -17.66
CA VAL A 165 5.13 6.09 -17.02
C VAL A 165 4.97 5.82 -15.52
N LEU A 166 4.72 4.56 -15.12
CA LEU A 166 4.65 4.17 -13.72
C LEU A 166 5.97 4.41 -12.98
N LYS A 167 7.12 4.02 -13.57
CA LYS A 167 8.45 4.28 -13.00
C LYS A 167 8.71 5.78 -12.80
N ASP A 168 8.38 6.59 -13.81
CA ASP A 168 8.60 8.04 -13.77
C ASP A 168 7.71 8.71 -12.74
N SER A 169 6.45 8.28 -12.60
CA SER A 169 5.54 8.78 -11.56
C SER A 169 6.05 8.45 -10.16
N LEU A 170 6.61 7.26 -9.98
CA LEU A 170 7.19 6.84 -8.71
C LEU A 170 8.43 7.66 -8.34
N ALA A 171 9.29 7.97 -9.32
CA ALA A 171 10.46 8.82 -9.10
C ALA A 171 10.11 10.19 -8.48
N VAL A 172 8.96 10.73 -8.87
CA VAL A 172 8.47 12.03 -8.36
C VAL A 172 7.77 11.88 -7.01
N SER A 173 7.02 10.81 -6.80
CA SER A 173 6.14 10.66 -5.64
C SER A 173 6.79 10.00 -4.42
N ILE A 174 7.80 9.13 -4.62
CA ILE A 174 8.37 8.26 -3.57
C ILE A 174 8.91 9.04 -2.35
N TYR A 175 9.50 10.22 -2.59
CA TYR A 175 10.02 11.06 -1.52
C TYR A 175 8.92 11.53 -0.57
N ARG A 176 7.73 11.85 -1.11
CA ARG A 176 6.60 12.30 -0.29
C ARG A 176 5.92 11.16 0.45
N GLN A 177 5.97 9.94 -0.08
CA GLN A 177 5.28 8.80 0.50
C GLN A 177 5.85 8.40 1.87
N ILE A 178 7.17 8.57 2.10
CA ILE A 178 7.80 8.16 3.37
C ILE A 178 7.50 9.10 4.55
N ILE A 179 7.03 10.34 4.30
CA ILE A 179 6.99 11.40 5.31
C ILE A 179 6.20 10.99 6.55
N PHE A 180 4.98 10.45 6.39
CA PHE A 180 4.12 10.11 7.53
C PHE A 180 3.94 8.62 7.79
N LEU A 181 4.66 7.75 7.09
CA LEU A 181 4.66 6.34 7.43
C LEU A 181 5.12 6.17 8.90
N ARG A 182 4.60 5.14 9.56
CA ARG A 182 4.88 4.90 10.98
C ARG A 182 6.13 4.07 11.18
N ASN A 183 6.23 2.99 10.41
CA ASN A 183 7.19 1.91 10.57
C ASN A 183 8.23 1.89 9.46
N VAL A 184 7.79 2.03 8.20
CA VAL A 184 8.71 2.00 7.05
C VAL A 184 9.65 3.20 7.07
N ASN A 185 10.94 2.91 7.15
CA ASN A 185 12.02 3.90 7.21
C ASN A 185 12.89 3.90 5.95
N CYS A 186 12.73 2.91 5.08
CA CYS A 186 13.48 2.81 3.84
C CYS A 186 12.59 2.27 2.73
N ILE A 187 12.58 2.95 1.59
CA ILE A 187 11.92 2.51 0.36
C ILE A 187 12.98 2.43 -0.72
N GLU A 188 13.09 1.28 -1.38
CA GLU A 188 14.01 1.07 -2.49
C GLU A 188 13.26 0.63 -3.74
N VAL A 189 13.69 1.14 -4.89
CA VAL A 189 13.14 0.79 -6.20
C VAL A 189 14.25 0.31 -7.10
N TYR A 190 14.07 -0.86 -7.67
CA TYR A 190 15.03 -1.53 -8.54
C TYR A 190 14.46 -1.78 -9.93
N GLU A 191 15.35 -2.01 -10.88
CA GLU A 191 15.08 -2.48 -12.23
C GLU A 191 15.98 -3.66 -12.56
N GLY A 192 15.49 -4.59 -13.39
CA GLY A 192 16.23 -5.77 -13.87
C GLY A 192 15.66 -7.07 -13.33
N ASP A 193 16.03 -8.19 -13.98
CA ASP A 193 15.43 -9.50 -13.71
C ASP A 193 16.06 -10.24 -12.53
N ARG A 194 17.30 -9.90 -12.19
CA ARG A 194 17.96 -10.44 -10.99
C ARG A 194 17.54 -9.64 -9.76
N TRP A 195 17.47 -10.29 -8.63
CA TRP A 195 17.12 -9.64 -7.36
C TRP A 195 18.03 -8.44 -7.06
N GLN A 196 17.42 -7.26 -6.86
CA GLN A 196 18.11 -6.00 -6.58
C GLN A 196 19.19 -5.63 -7.62
N GLU A 197 18.94 -5.92 -8.89
CA GLU A 197 19.98 -5.80 -9.93
C GLU A 197 20.49 -4.39 -10.13
N LYS A 198 19.59 -3.41 -10.29
CA LYS A 198 19.95 -2.03 -10.54
C LYS A 198 19.09 -1.10 -9.70
N LEU A 199 19.70 -0.44 -8.73
CA LEU A 199 19.01 0.56 -7.91
C LEU A 199 18.62 1.78 -8.77
N LEU A 200 17.33 2.08 -8.84
CA LEU A 200 16.82 3.30 -9.46
C LEU A 200 16.70 4.42 -8.46
N TYR A 201 15.97 4.19 -7.37
CA TYR A 201 15.68 5.18 -6.35
C TYR A 201 15.76 4.56 -4.95
N ARG A 202 16.22 5.37 -4.00
CA ARG A 202 16.16 5.05 -2.58
C ARG A 202 15.74 6.27 -1.79
N VAL A 203 14.77 6.10 -0.91
CA VAL A 203 14.40 7.10 0.09
C VAL A 203 14.54 6.46 1.45
N ALA A 204 15.28 7.11 2.33
CA ALA A 204 15.44 6.65 3.69
C ALA A 204 15.27 7.79 4.67
N ARG A 205 14.71 7.51 5.83
CA ARG A 205 14.61 8.47 6.91
C ARG A 205 15.29 7.97 8.17
N THR A 206 15.94 8.88 8.87
CA THR A 206 16.64 8.59 10.13
C THR A 206 16.22 9.60 11.18
N ARG A 207 15.77 9.12 12.34
CA ARG A 207 15.38 9.99 13.45
C ARG A 207 16.62 10.54 14.14
N LYS A 208 16.74 11.85 14.21
CA LYS A 208 17.84 12.57 14.87
C LYS A 208 17.55 12.80 16.36
N SER A 209 16.33 13.22 16.66
CA SER A 209 15.92 13.49 18.04
C SER A 209 14.42 13.39 18.21
N MET A 210 13.99 13.21 19.44
CA MET A 210 12.58 13.21 19.83
C MET A 210 12.45 13.86 21.21
N VAL A 211 11.48 14.76 21.33
CA VAL A 211 11.03 15.32 22.62
C VAL A 211 9.57 14.95 22.78
N GLN A 212 9.24 14.28 23.86
CA GLN A 212 7.87 13.90 24.18
C GLN A 212 7.41 14.65 25.42
N GLN A 213 6.20 15.21 25.32
CA GLN A 213 5.50 15.85 26.43
C GLN A 213 4.10 15.28 26.55
N SER A 214 3.37 15.67 27.61
CA SER A 214 1.99 15.22 27.80
C SER A 214 1.12 15.65 26.61
N GLY A 215 0.62 14.69 25.86
CA GLY A 215 -0.31 14.88 24.73
C GLY A 215 0.31 15.15 23.37
N TYR A 216 1.63 15.37 23.26
CA TYR A 216 2.29 15.54 21.97
C TYR A 216 3.76 15.11 21.96
N ARG A 217 4.30 14.90 20.77
CA ARG A 217 5.73 14.65 20.53
C ARG A 217 6.23 15.49 19.36
N CYS A 218 7.47 15.97 19.50
CA CYS A 218 8.23 16.60 18.43
C CYS A 218 9.38 15.69 18.03
N GLU A 219 9.52 15.45 16.74
CA GLU A 219 10.55 14.58 16.20
C GLU A 219 11.32 15.30 15.10
N LEU A 220 12.63 15.14 15.11
CA LEU A 220 13.51 15.63 14.05
C LEU A 220 14.01 14.44 13.25
N TRP A 221 13.80 14.47 11.94
CA TRP A 221 14.18 13.41 11.03
C TRP A 221 14.98 13.96 9.85
N ASP A 222 16.02 13.24 9.46
CA ASP A 222 16.64 13.41 8.16
C ASP A 222 15.97 12.49 7.16
N ILE A 223 15.62 13.01 5.97
CA ILE A 223 15.10 12.24 4.84
C ILE A 223 16.08 12.40 3.68
N GLU A 224 16.68 11.28 3.30
CA GLU A 224 17.62 11.17 2.20
C GLU A 224 16.94 10.62 0.97
N TYR A 225 17.19 11.23 -0.20
CA TYR A 225 16.79 10.71 -1.49
C TYR A 225 18.02 10.47 -2.37
N GLN A 226 18.10 9.25 -2.91
CA GLN A 226 19.14 8.83 -3.83
C GLN A 226 18.52 8.42 -5.17
N ARG A 227 19.24 8.69 -6.26
CA ARG A 227 18.94 8.15 -7.60
C ARG A 227 20.19 7.46 -8.13
N ALA A 228 20.03 6.22 -8.58
CA ALA A 228 21.14 5.38 -9.07
C ALA A 228 22.37 5.36 -8.12
N GLY A 229 22.11 5.32 -6.80
CA GLY A 229 23.15 5.32 -5.76
C GLY A 229 23.78 6.68 -5.46
N VAL A 230 23.40 7.74 -6.17
CA VAL A 230 23.88 9.11 -5.90
C VAL A 230 22.88 9.85 -5.04
N GLN A 231 23.34 10.41 -3.93
CA GLN A 231 22.51 11.28 -3.08
C GLN A 231 22.18 12.57 -3.82
N LEU A 232 20.90 12.83 -4.03
CA LEU A 232 20.42 14.05 -4.68
C LEU A 232 19.83 15.04 -3.69
N ARG A 233 19.35 14.55 -2.55
CA ARG A 233 18.65 15.38 -1.57
C ARG A 233 18.84 14.80 -0.17
N LEU A 234 19.06 15.70 0.77
CA LEU A 234 19.05 15.42 2.21
C LEU A 234 18.36 16.59 2.89
N ASP A 235 17.17 16.35 3.40
CA ASP A 235 16.41 17.38 4.12
C ASP A 235 16.21 16.97 5.57
N THR A 236 16.25 17.96 6.44
CA THR A 236 15.84 17.79 7.83
C THR A 236 14.38 18.23 7.97
N TRP A 237 13.56 17.37 8.58
CA TRP A 237 12.14 17.59 8.80
C TRP A 237 11.81 17.63 10.28
N LEU A 238 11.00 18.61 10.68
CA LEU A 238 10.39 18.65 12.00
C LEU A 238 8.95 18.12 11.91
N PHE A 239 8.66 17.15 12.76
CA PHE A 239 7.34 16.58 12.93
C PHE A 239 6.79 16.98 14.28
N TYR A 240 5.57 17.44 14.28
CA TYR A 240 4.76 17.62 15.48
C TYR A 240 3.59 16.66 15.41
N ARG A 241 3.45 15.79 16.38
CA ARG A 241 2.39 14.78 16.44
C ARG A 241 1.65 14.87 17.77
N GLY A 242 0.33 14.81 17.73
CA GLY A 242 -0.51 14.84 18.90
C GLY A 242 -1.80 14.04 18.68
N ASN A 243 -2.43 13.62 19.76
CA ASN A 243 -3.70 12.93 19.68
C ASN A 243 -4.87 13.90 19.74
N VAL A 244 -5.87 13.68 18.90
CA VAL A 244 -7.14 14.42 18.99
C VAL A 244 -7.84 14.07 20.31
N PRO A 245 -8.18 15.06 21.14
CA PRO A 245 -8.97 14.83 22.34
C PRO A 245 -10.32 14.17 22.02
N LYS A 246 -10.72 13.18 22.83
CA LYS A 246 -11.96 12.41 22.61
C LYS A 246 -13.20 13.27 22.40
N HIS A 247 -13.28 14.42 23.10
CA HIS A 247 -14.42 15.33 23.03
C HIS A 247 -14.52 16.12 21.72
N LEU A 248 -13.46 16.09 20.88
CA LEU A 248 -13.46 16.70 19.53
C LEU A 248 -13.76 15.70 18.43
N MET A 249 -13.97 14.44 18.80
CA MET A 249 -14.30 13.39 17.83
C MET A 249 -15.77 13.45 17.47
N VAL A 250 -16.09 13.23 16.19
CA VAL A 250 -17.45 13.12 15.71
C VAL A 250 -18.11 11.88 16.29
N GLU A 251 -19.29 12.02 16.87
CA GLU A 251 -20.03 10.91 17.48
C GLU A 251 -20.37 9.83 16.44
N GLY A 252 -20.18 8.56 16.80
CA GLY A 252 -20.44 7.41 15.89
C GLY A 252 -19.26 7.03 14.99
N VAL A 253 -18.21 7.83 14.90
CA VAL A 253 -16.99 7.49 14.21
C VAL A 253 -15.97 6.98 15.22
N LYS A 254 -15.57 5.71 15.09
CA LYS A 254 -14.41 5.15 15.82
C LYS A 254 -13.16 5.38 14.96
N PRO A 255 -12.43 6.48 15.11
CA PRO A 255 -11.18 6.64 14.39
C PRO A 255 -10.22 5.56 14.90
N LYS A 256 -9.66 4.77 14.03
CA LYS A 256 -8.60 3.79 14.36
C LYS A 256 -7.36 4.50 14.89
N ASP A 257 -7.21 5.75 14.53
CA ASP A 257 -6.05 6.55 14.87
C ASP A 257 -6.48 7.98 15.17
N THR A 258 -6.19 8.41 16.37
CA THR A 258 -6.49 9.77 16.81
C THR A 258 -5.30 10.72 16.65
N GLU A 259 -4.19 10.21 16.10
CA GLU A 259 -2.99 11.01 15.91
C GLU A 259 -3.16 11.96 14.72
N ILE A 260 -2.90 13.24 14.98
CA ILE A 260 -2.68 14.25 13.95
C ILE A 260 -1.21 14.60 13.93
N GLY A 261 -0.65 14.70 12.72
CA GLY A 261 0.73 15.10 12.50
C GLY A 261 0.84 16.34 11.62
N ILE A 262 1.82 17.18 11.93
CA ILE A 262 2.26 18.27 11.06
C ILE A 262 3.72 18.03 10.76
N ALA A 263 4.13 18.17 9.49
CA ALA A 263 5.51 18.05 9.08
C ALA A 263 5.93 19.21 8.19
N PHE A 264 7.10 19.76 8.46
CA PHE A 264 7.68 20.80 7.65
C PHE A 264 9.22 20.70 7.59
N PRO A 265 9.83 21.01 6.44
CA PRO A 265 11.27 21.01 6.30
C PRO A 265 11.86 22.19 7.04
N ILE A 266 13.05 21.98 7.62
CA ILE A 266 13.83 23.02 8.29
C ILE A 266 15.24 23.07 7.71
N GLU A 267 15.81 24.25 7.64
CA GLU A 267 17.20 24.48 7.31
C GLU A 267 17.82 25.41 8.37
N ASN A 268 18.99 25.06 8.89
CA ASN A 268 19.68 25.82 9.94
C ASN A 268 18.81 26.16 11.16
N ARG A 269 17.88 25.26 11.53
CA ARG A 269 16.85 25.44 12.56
C ARG A 269 15.80 26.51 12.25
N GLU A 270 15.76 27.00 11.02
CA GLU A 270 14.74 27.92 10.54
C GLU A 270 13.74 27.19 9.63
N TRP A 271 12.50 27.63 9.67
CA TRP A 271 11.44 27.08 8.84
C TRP A 271 11.62 27.51 7.38
N LEU A 272 11.72 26.54 6.47
CA LEU A 272 11.72 26.81 5.03
C LEU A 272 10.31 27.18 4.55
N THR A 273 10.00 28.47 4.49
CA THR A 273 8.73 28.97 3.96
C THR A 273 8.67 28.99 2.43
N LYS A 274 9.79 28.74 1.74
CA LYS A 274 9.91 28.92 0.30
C LYS A 274 9.37 27.69 -0.46
N ASN A 275 8.20 27.88 -1.09
CA ASN A 275 7.70 27.14 -2.27
C ASN A 275 7.45 25.63 -2.15
N LEU A 276 7.19 25.09 -0.97
CA LEU A 276 6.67 23.74 -0.85
C LEU A 276 5.16 23.82 -0.58
N PRO A 277 4.30 23.56 -1.57
CA PRO A 277 2.87 23.44 -1.30
C PRO A 277 2.66 22.26 -0.36
N GLY A 278 2.17 22.53 0.84
CA GLY A 278 1.81 21.51 1.79
C GLY A 278 0.66 20.67 1.25
N ALA A 279 0.65 19.39 1.56
CA ALA A 279 -0.39 18.46 1.17
C ALA A 279 -1.06 17.85 2.40
N LEU A 280 -2.31 17.45 2.24
CA LEU A 280 -3.03 16.64 3.20
C LEU A 280 -2.61 15.18 3.04
N TYR A 281 -2.42 14.49 4.16
CA TYR A 281 -2.05 13.09 4.22
C TYR A 281 -3.10 12.29 4.99
N ASN A 282 -3.39 11.12 4.51
CA ASN A 282 -4.03 10.03 5.24
C ASN A 282 -3.01 8.89 5.29
N PHE A 283 -1.94 9.08 6.09
CA PHE A 283 -0.67 8.35 6.13
C PHE A 283 0.15 8.43 4.84
N LEU A 284 -0.49 8.39 3.70
CA LEU A 284 0.06 8.66 2.37
C LEU A 284 -0.47 9.98 1.81
N PRO A 285 0.29 10.62 0.91
CA PRO A 285 -0.12 11.92 0.36
C PRO A 285 -1.41 11.80 -0.44
N THR A 286 -2.30 12.79 -0.25
CA THR A 286 -3.47 13.00 -1.10
C THR A 286 -3.19 14.12 -2.12
N PRO A 287 -4.01 14.27 -3.17
CA PRO A 287 -3.90 15.40 -4.09
C PRO A 287 -4.32 16.76 -3.49
N ILE A 288 -4.88 16.76 -2.27
CA ILE A 288 -5.40 17.95 -1.60
C ILE A 288 -4.23 18.77 -1.04
N GLN A 289 -4.16 20.05 -1.39
CA GLN A 289 -3.19 20.99 -0.84
C GLN A 289 -3.73 21.63 0.43
N THR A 290 -2.86 21.84 1.42
CA THR A 290 -3.23 22.50 2.68
C THR A 290 -3.39 24.02 2.54
N GLY A 291 -2.82 24.61 1.50
CA GLY A 291 -2.69 26.06 1.35
C GLY A 291 -1.55 26.68 2.19
N TYR A 292 -0.84 25.86 2.95
CA TYR A 292 0.30 26.26 3.79
C TYR A 292 1.61 25.60 3.30
N SER A 293 2.75 26.04 3.84
CA SER A 293 4.08 25.46 3.54
C SER A 293 4.41 24.26 4.44
N PHE A 294 3.40 23.53 4.93
CA PHE A 294 3.58 22.34 5.75
C PHE A 294 2.55 21.28 5.38
N HIS A 295 2.89 20.03 5.62
CA HIS A 295 2.03 18.88 5.43
C HIS A 295 1.22 18.60 6.70
N ILE A 296 0.00 18.12 6.53
CA ILE A 296 -0.88 17.72 7.63
C ILE A 296 -1.26 16.25 7.41
N ASN A 297 -1.12 15.44 8.43
CA ASN A 297 -1.54 14.04 8.45
C ASN A 297 -2.63 13.82 9.50
N GLY A 298 -3.58 12.97 9.17
CA GLY A 298 -4.62 12.51 10.10
C GLY A 298 -5.46 11.42 9.46
N ALA A 299 -6.25 10.71 10.26
CA ALA A 299 -7.24 9.76 9.78
C ALA A 299 -8.44 10.52 9.20
N PHE A 300 -8.22 11.20 8.09
CA PHE A 300 -9.29 11.84 7.33
C PHE A 300 -10.08 10.75 6.59
N PHE A 301 -11.37 11.01 6.35
CA PHE A 301 -12.23 10.12 5.57
C PHE A 301 -12.26 10.61 4.11
N PRO A 302 -11.25 10.30 3.31
CA PRO A 302 -11.33 10.57 1.89
C PRO A 302 -12.42 9.67 1.28
N ASP A 303 -13.02 10.12 0.19
CA ASP A 303 -13.79 9.24 -0.66
C ASP A 303 -12.91 8.09 -1.22
N ASN A 304 -13.50 7.13 -1.91
CA ASN A 304 -12.77 5.97 -2.47
C ASN A 304 -11.60 6.38 -3.40
N ASN A 305 -11.58 7.63 -3.87
CA ASN A 305 -10.52 8.18 -4.73
C ASN A 305 -9.48 9.00 -3.93
N ARG A 306 -9.54 9.00 -2.58
CA ARG A 306 -8.70 9.82 -1.70
C ARG A 306 -8.75 11.34 -2.04
N ARG A 307 -9.91 11.84 -2.51
CA ARG A 307 -10.17 13.25 -2.84
C ARG A 307 -10.87 13.97 -1.72
#